data_9d5962e428e9f98d2a82a2001324df95
#
_entry.id   9d5962e428e9f98d2a82a2001324df95
#
_cell.length_a   1.000
_cell.length_b   1.000
_cell.length_c   1.000
_cell.angle_alpha   90.00
_cell.angle_beta   90.00
_cell.angle_gamma   90.00
#
_symmetry.space_group_name_H-M   'P 1'
#
loop_
_entity.id
_entity.type
_entity.pdbx_description
1 polymer ?
#
loop_
_entity_poly.entity_id
_entity_poly.type
_entity_poly.pdbx_seq_one_letter_code
_entity_poly.pdbx_strand_id
1 'polypeptide(L)'
;MNLPYFLAHRIYAQNDDKRKVSRPAIRIATIGVAIGLAVMIVSVSVGLGVQHAIRDKVIGFGSHIQVAEYNALMGGDGRAVQMDDSVMSVLSHIQGVKHVQRFAYRQGILKTDDDFLGVMFKGVGPEFDSTFIHKNMVEGSIPHFSDKTSGNKLLVSKNMADKLHLKTGSRLFAYFIDYTGVRMRRFTISGIYQTNLTQYDNTICFTDLHAVAKLNGWPADVAGGAELTINNFEQLDDVERTVIAKVNRTTDHYGNTFASKTIKEVSPQIFSWLSLLDLNVWIILAIMMCVAAVTMISGLLIIILERTQMIGLLKALGAGNATVRHTFMWFSAFIISRGLLWGNIVGLGLVALQYVTGLVKLDPATYYVSTVPVEVNLLYVVLLNIGTLIISLFVLIAPSYLISHIHPAKTMSYE
;
A
#
# COMPACT_ATOMS: atom_id res chain seq x y z
N MET A 1 12.11 -9.21 -46.86
CA MET A 1 11.41 -7.99 -46.32
C MET A 1 9.95 -8.35 -46.07
N ASN A 2 9.44 -8.13 -44.86
CA ASN A 2 8.06 -8.48 -44.52
C ASN A 2 7.12 -7.41 -45.12
N LEU A 3 6.48 -7.70 -46.25
CA LEU A 3 5.64 -6.76 -47.03
C LEU A 3 4.58 -6.03 -46.12
N PRO A 4 3.85 -6.72 -45.22
CA PRO A 4 2.93 -6.06 -44.30
C PRO A 4 3.56 -5.00 -43.44
N TYR A 5 4.75 -5.25 -42.88
CA TYR A 5 5.48 -4.30 -42.04
C TYR A 5 5.93 -3.07 -42.85
N PHE A 6 6.48 -3.30 -44.04
CA PHE A 6 6.91 -2.20 -44.91
C PHE A 6 5.75 -1.28 -45.31
N LEU A 7 4.62 -1.86 -45.71
CA LEU A 7 3.42 -1.10 -46.04
C LEU A 7 2.88 -0.31 -44.82
N ALA A 8 2.83 -0.95 -43.67
CA ALA A 8 2.37 -0.30 -42.40
C ALA A 8 3.25 0.90 -42.05
N HIS A 9 4.58 0.73 -42.09
CA HIS A 9 5.54 1.79 -41.83
C HIS A 9 5.40 2.95 -42.81
N ARG A 10 5.25 2.65 -44.09
CA ARG A 10 5.10 3.67 -45.14
C ARG A 10 3.78 4.44 -45.02
N ILE A 11 2.68 3.75 -44.72
CA ILE A 11 1.37 4.37 -44.43
C ILE A 11 1.46 5.30 -43.21
N TYR A 12 2.20 4.87 -42.19
CA TYR A 12 2.40 5.66 -40.98
C TYR A 12 3.30 6.88 -41.24
N ALA A 13 4.39 6.74 -42.01
CA ALA A 13 5.37 7.79 -42.27
C ALA A 13 4.92 8.81 -43.35
N GLN A 14 4.18 8.37 -44.38
CA GLN A 14 3.73 9.21 -45.49
C GLN A 14 2.51 10.10 -45.16
N ASN A 15 2.31 10.45 -43.93
CA ASN A 15 1.17 11.22 -43.44
C ASN A 15 1.26 12.73 -43.76
N ASP A 16 1.81 13.10 -44.93
CA ASP A 16 2.16 14.49 -45.27
C ASP A 16 1.00 15.34 -45.87
N ASP A 17 -0.10 14.72 -46.27
CA ASP A 17 -1.25 15.40 -46.84
C ASP A 17 -2.15 16.05 -45.74
N LYS A 18 -2.09 17.36 -45.63
CA LYS A 18 -2.76 18.16 -44.58
C LYS A 18 -4.29 18.11 -44.56
N ARG A 19 -4.95 17.43 -45.49
CA ARG A 19 -6.42 17.44 -45.70
C ARG A 19 -7.14 16.14 -45.38
N LYS A 20 -6.46 15.11 -44.79
CA LYS A 20 -7.09 13.79 -44.58
C LYS A 20 -7.58 13.61 -43.14
N VAL A 21 -8.78 13.05 -42.99
CA VAL A 21 -9.48 12.75 -41.72
C VAL A 21 -8.70 11.77 -40.82
N SER A 22 -7.78 10.96 -41.39
CA SER A 22 -7.00 9.95 -40.65
C SER A 22 -6.10 10.51 -39.55
N ARG A 23 -5.61 11.75 -39.66
CA ARG A 23 -4.78 12.38 -38.61
C ARG A 23 -5.51 12.58 -37.28
N PRO A 24 -6.72 13.19 -37.28
CA PRO A 24 -7.49 13.29 -36.03
C PRO A 24 -7.76 11.92 -35.42
N ALA A 25 -8.15 10.90 -36.21
CA ALA A 25 -8.42 9.55 -35.72
C ALA A 25 -7.19 8.89 -35.07
N ILE A 26 -6.02 8.98 -35.73
CA ILE A 26 -4.74 8.48 -35.17
C ILE A 26 -4.40 9.20 -33.87
N ARG A 27 -4.55 10.52 -33.82
CA ARG A 27 -4.28 11.31 -32.60
C ARG A 27 -5.23 10.94 -31.48
N ILE A 28 -6.53 10.83 -31.74
CA ILE A 28 -7.53 10.43 -30.75
C ILE A 28 -7.20 9.03 -30.20
N ALA A 29 -6.90 8.06 -31.08
CA ALA A 29 -6.52 6.72 -30.64
C ALA A 29 -5.22 6.72 -29.81
N THR A 30 -4.19 7.46 -30.25
CA THR A 30 -2.94 7.59 -29.50
C THR A 30 -3.16 8.25 -28.13
N ILE A 31 -3.93 9.33 -28.07
CA ILE A 31 -4.26 10.05 -26.81
C ILE A 31 -5.07 9.15 -25.90
N GLY A 32 -6.06 8.40 -26.42
CA GLY A 32 -6.86 7.48 -25.63
C GLY A 32 -6.02 6.40 -24.94
N VAL A 33 -5.10 5.77 -25.68
CA VAL A 33 -4.17 4.80 -25.09
C VAL A 33 -3.23 5.47 -24.09
N ALA A 34 -2.73 6.66 -24.39
CA ALA A 34 -1.81 7.40 -23.52
C ALA A 34 -2.49 7.78 -22.19
N ILE A 35 -3.71 8.32 -22.25
CA ILE A 35 -4.49 8.66 -21.04
C ILE A 35 -4.81 7.39 -20.26
N GLY A 36 -5.27 6.32 -20.93
CA GLY A 36 -5.58 5.05 -20.27
C GLY A 36 -4.38 4.50 -19.49
N LEU A 37 -3.20 4.44 -20.12
CA LEU A 37 -1.99 3.97 -19.48
C LEU A 37 -1.54 4.91 -18.34
N ALA A 38 -1.59 6.23 -18.56
CA ALA A 38 -1.20 7.20 -17.54
C ALA A 38 -2.06 7.06 -16.28
N VAL A 39 -3.39 6.93 -16.44
CA VAL A 39 -4.31 6.71 -15.31
C VAL A 39 -4.01 5.38 -14.62
N MET A 40 -3.74 4.29 -15.36
CA MET A 40 -3.37 3.01 -14.77
C MET A 40 -2.08 3.09 -13.97
N ILE A 41 -1.04 3.77 -14.47
CA ILE A 41 0.23 3.97 -13.75
C ILE A 41 0.00 4.77 -12.46
N VAL A 42 -0.74 5.88 -12.53
CA VAL A 42 -1.05 6.70 -11.35
C VAL A 42 -1.84 5.89 -10.33
N SER A 43 -2.89 5.17 -10.75
CA SER A 43 -3.73 4.37 -9.85
C SER A 43 -2.94 3.30 -9.11
N VAL A 44 -2.09 2.56 -9.82
CA VAL A 44 -1.23 1.53 -9.19
C VAL A 44 -0.21 2.16 -8.26
N SER A 45 0.45 3.26 -8.68
CA SER A 45 1.46 3.94 -7.86
C SER A 45 0.86 4.53 -6.58
N VAL A 46 -0.34 5.09 -6.63
CA VAL A 46 -1.07 5.59 -5.46
C VAL A 46 -1.54 4.42 -4.59
N GLY A 47 -2.12 3.37 -5.18
CA GLY A 47 -2.58 2.19 -4.44
C GLY A 47 -1.45 1.55 -3.62
N LEU A 48 -0.30 1.28 -4.25
CA LEU A 48 0.88 0.73 -3.59
C LEU A 48 1.42 1.67 -2.52
N GLY A 49 1.51 2.97 -2.83
CA GLY A 49 2.01 3.97 -1.89
C GLY A 49 1.16 4.08 -0.63
N VAL A 50 -0.17 4.14 -0.78
CA VAL A 50 -1.11 4.19 0.35
C VAL A 50 -1.04 2.90 1.18
N GLN A 51 -1.05 1.74 0.50
CA GLN A 51 -0.99 0.44 1.17
C GLN A 51 0.28 0.29 2.02
N HIS A 52 1.45 0.60 1.45
CA HIS A 52 2.72 0.52 2.16
C HIS A 52 2.79 1.54 3.30
N ALA A 53 2.42 2.79 3.06
CA ALA A 53 2.49 3.85 4.07
C ALA A 53 1.62 3.55 5.30
N ILE A 54 0.42 3.02 5.12
CA ILE A 54 -0.48 2.69 6.23
C ILE A 54 -0.04 1.41 6.93
N ARG A 55 0.31 0.38 6.18
CA ARG A 55 0.83 -0.88 6.72
C ARG A 55 2.04 -0.64 7.62
N ASP A 56 3.02 0.15 7.15
CA ASP A 56 4.24 0.43 7.90
C ASP A 56 3.95 1.19 9.20
N LYS A 57 2.94 2.07 9.21
CA LYS A 57 2.50 2.75 10.44
C LYS A 57 1.86 1.78 11.43
N VAL A 58 1.00 0.88 10.98
CA VAL A 58 0.35 -0.11 11.87
C VAL A 58 1.39 -1.06 12.44
N ILE A 59 2.34 -1.52 11.62
CA ILE A 59 3.46 -2.35 12.05
C ILE A 59 4.35 -1.60 13.06
N GLY A 60 4.56 -0.29 12.85
CA GLY A 60 5.35 0.54 13.76
C GLY A 60 4.79 0.62 15.20
N PHE A 61 3.46 0.43 15.38
CA PHE A 61 2.85 0.35 16.70
C PHE A 61 2.82 -1.05 17.31
N GLY A 62 2.64 -2.10 16.51
CA GLY A 62 2.36 -3.46 17.01
C GLY A 62 3.22 -4.56 16.43
N SER A 63 4.28 -4.21 15.64
CA SER A 63 5.11 -5.17 14.89
C SER A 63 4.31 -6.06 13.93
N HIS A 64 4.90 -7.12 13.41
CA HIS A 64 4.25 -7.99 12.41
C HIS A 64 3.46 -9.14 13.03
N ILE A 65 3.99 -9.72 14.13
CA ILE A 65 3.39 -10.83 14.86
C ILE A 65 3.49 -10.52 16.35
N GLN A 66 2.40 -10.72 17.08
CA GLN A 66 2.36 -10.63 18.53
C GLN A 66 2.23 -12.04 19.12
N VAL A 67 3.07 -12.36 20.08
CA VAL A 67 3.00 -13.59 20.90
C VAL A 67 2.65 -13.19 22.31
N ALA A 68 1.55 -13.68 22.83
CA ALA A 68 1.08 -13.37 24.17
C ALA A 68 0.26 -14.54 24.73
N GLU A 69 -0.38 -14.36 25.89
CA GLU A 69 -1.29 -15.35 26.44
C GLU A 69 -2.55 -15.44 25.58
N TYR A 70 -3.06 -16.67 25.45
CA TYR A 70 -4.18 -17.00 24.55
C TYR A 70 -5.43 -16.12 24.79
N ASN A 71 -5.87 -15.97 26.05
CA ASN A 71 -7.07 -15.16 26.37
C ASN A 71 -6.81 -13.66 26.15
N ALA A 72 -5.58 -13.19 26.40
CA ALA A 72 -5.19 -11.80 26.14
C ALA A 72 -5.35 -11.45 24.65
N LEU A 73 -4.91 -12.34 23.76
CA LEU A 73 -5.07 -12.15 22.33
C LEU A 73 -6.53 -12.28 21.86
N MET A 74 -7.36 -13.01 22.57
CA MET A 74 -8.79 -13.15 22.25
C MET A 74 -9.68 -12.04 22.84
N GLY A 75 -9.07 -11.02 23.46
CA GLY A 75 -9.80 -9.87 24.04
C GLY A 75 -10.38 -10.12 25.44
N GLY A 76 -9.92 -11.17 26.10
CA GLY A 76 -10.24 -11.45 27.50
C GLY A 76 -9.31 -10.74 28.49
N ASP A 77 -9.54 -10.97 29.79
CA ASP A 77 -8.63 -10.54 30.86
C ASP A 77 -7.33 -11.35 30.78
N GLY A 78 -6.42 -10.85 29.93
CA GLY A 78 -5.18 -11.52 29.64
C GLY A 78 -4.23 -11.56 30.82
N ARG A 79 -3.69 -12.74 31.07
CA ARG A 79 -2.58 -12.91 31.99
C ARG A 79 -1.26 -12.59 31.31
N ALA A 80 -0.28 -12.20 32.09
CA ALA A 80 1.07 -12.07 31.60
C ALA A 80 1.68 -13.45 31.33
N VAL A 81 2.61 -13.51 30.41
CA VAL A 81 3.37 -14.72 30.09
C VAL A 81 4.85 -14.54 30.40
N GLN A 82 5.51 -15.66 30.69
CA GLN A 82 6.95 -15.65 30.88
C GLN A 82 7.64 -15.23 29.57
N MET A 83 8.39 -14.14 29.65
CA MET A 83 9.16 -13.59 28.52
C MET A 83 10.60 -13.32 28.95
N ASP A 84 11.23 -14.36 29.50
CA ASP A 84 12.63 -14.33 29.86
C ASP A 84 13.55 -14.38 28.64
N ASP A 85 14.84 -14.24 28.85
CA ASP A 85 15.82 -14.24 27.76
C ASP A 85 15.87 -15.55 26.99
N SER A 86 15.42 -16.67 27.61
CA SER A 86 15.33 -17.98 26.94
C SER A 86 14.22 -17.99 25.88
N VAL A 87 13.01 -17.58 26.26
CA VAL A 87 11.88 -17.46 25.32
C VAL A 87 12.19 -16.45 24.23
N MET A 88 12.76 -15.29 24.57
CA MET A 88 13.19 -14.26 23.61
C MET A 88 14.22 -14.81 22.62
N SER A 89 15.17 -15.62 23.09
CA SER A 89 16.15 -16.30 22.23
C SER A 89 15.51 -17.25 21.26
N VAL A 90 14.55 -18.08 21.71
CA VAL A 90 13.80 -19.01 20.84
C VAL A 90 13.07 -18.25 19.73
N LEU A 91 12.38 -17.16 20.08
CA LEU A 91 11.64 -16.32 19.13
C LEU A 91 12.57 -15.65 18.12
N SER A 92 13.73 -15.15 18.56
CA SER A 92 14.70 -14.46 17.70
C SER A 92 15.40 -15.39 16.69
N HIS A 93 15.50 -16.68 16.98
CA HIS A 93 16.08 -17.68 16.09
C HIS A 93 15.09 -18.29 15.09
N ILE A 94 13.84 -17.81 15.07
CA ILE A 94 12.89 -18.21 14.03
C ILE A 94 13.30 -17.61 12.70
N GLN A 95 13.38 -18.46 11.67
CA GLN A 95 13.75 -17.99 10.33
C GLN A 95 12.76 -16.91 9.81
N GLY A 96 13.29 -15.81 9.32
CA GLY A 96 12.49 -14.67 8.82
C GLY A 96 12.22 -13.60 9.88
N VAL A 97 12.45 -13.86 11.16
CA VAL A 97 12.36 -12.85 12.22
C VAL A 97 13.60 -11.97 12.20
N LYS A 98 13.38 -10.65 12.20
CA LYS A 98 14.42 -9.62 12.21
C LYS A 98 14.74 -9.12 13.61
N HIS A 99 13.69 -8.92 14.40
CA HIS A 99 13.79 -8.32 15.72
C HIS A 99 12.65 -8.81 16.62
N VAL A 100 12.92 -8.96 17.92
CA VAL A 100 11.94 -9.34 18.94
C VAL A 100 12.05 -8.39 20.10
N GLN A 101 10.92 -7.91 20.59
CA GLN A 101 10.84 -6.98 21.71
C GLN A 101 9.69 -7.34 22.64
N ARG A 102 9.88 -7.15 23.95
CA ARG A 102 8.83 -7.34 24.97
C ARG A 102 7.90 -6.11 25.02
N PHE A 103 6.65 -6.37 25.34
CA PHE A 103 5.68 -5.32 25.60
C PHE A 103 4.78 -5.66 26.78
N ALA A 104 4.15 -4.63 27.32
CA ALA A 104 3.07 -4.77 28.29
C ALA A 104 2.04 -3.68 28.06
N TYR A 105 0.78 -3.99 28.24
CA TYR A 105 -0.30 -3.00 28.17
C TYR A 105 -0.95 -2.79 29.53
N ARG A 106 -1.33 -1.53 29.81
CA ARG A 106 -2.17 -1.18 30.94
C ARG A 106 -3.09 -0.02 30.57
N GLN A 107 -4.36 -0.19 30.79
CA GLN A 107 -5.32 0.93 30.68
C GLN A 107 -5.18 1.87 31.90
N GLY A 108 -5.29 3.15 31.60
CA GLY A 108 -5.28 4.18 32.64
C GLY A 108 -5.86 5.50 32.16
N ILE A 109 -5.99 6.44 33.04
CA ILE A 109 -6.55 7.76 32.78
C ILE A 109 -5.46 8.78 33.04
N LEU A 110 -5.05 9.52 32.03
CA LEU A 110 -4.24 10.73 32.19
C LEU A 110 -5.15 11.85 32.68
N LYS A 111 -4.73 12.57 33.74
CA LYS A 111 -5.49 13.67 34.30
C LYS A 111 -4.59 14.89 34.48
N THR A 112 -5.06 16.01 34.00
CA THR A 112 -4.58 17.37 34.30
C THR A 112 -5.55 18.06 35.24
N ASP A 113 -5.31 19.32 35.58
CA ASP A 113 -6.21 20.08 36.43
C ASP A 113 -7.57 20.35 35.78
N ASP A 114 -7.55 20.50 34.44
CA ASP A 114 -8.72 20.90 33.61
C ASP A 114 -9.42 19.74 32.93
N ASP A 115 -8.65 18.69 32.52
CA ASP A 115 -9.14 17.65 31.60
C ASP A 115 -8.64 16.25 32.00
N PHE A 116 -9.30 15.21 31.43
CA PHE A 116 -8.87 13.82 31.58
C PHE A 116 -9.03 13.05 30.26
N LEU A 117 -8.18 12.04 30.06
CA LEU A 117 -8.19 11.19 28.85
C LEU A 117 -7.87 9.73 29.21
N GLY A 118 -8.75 8.82 28.82
CA GLY A 118 -8.48 7.38 28.89
C GLY A 118 -7.46 6.97 27.83
N VAL A 119 -6.39 6.30 28.26
CA VAL A 119 -5.29 5.89 27.38
C VAL A 119 -4.82 4.47 27.68
N MET A 120 -4.12 3.88 26.74
CA MET A 120 -3.40 2.62 26.88
C MET A 120 -1.91 2.90 27.03
N PHE A 121 -1.35 2.58 28.17
CA PHE A 121 0.09 2.61 28.42
C PHE A 121 0.71 1.38 27.78
N LYS A 122 1.59 1.59 26.81
CA LYS A 122 2.45 0.56 26.23
C LYS A 122 3.81 0.65 26.90
N GLY A 123 4.09 -0.30 27.78
CA GLY A 123 5.40 -0.49 28.38
C GLY A 123 6.31 -1.22 27.41
N VAL A 124 7.50 -0.69 27.19
CA VAL A 124 8.51 -1.26 26.29
C VAL A 124 9.86 -1.37 26.99
N GLY A 125 10.61 -2.41 26.64
CA GLY A 125 11.92 -2.71 27.22
C GLY A 125 13.08 -1.98 26.50
N PRO A 126 14.32 -2.24 26.93
CA PRO A 126 15.51 -1.66 26.30
C PRO A 126 15.74 -2.12 24.86
N GLU A 127 15.16 -3.25 24.49
CA GLU A 127 15.18 -3.82 23.12
C GLU A 127 14.22 -3.14 22.13
N PHE A 128 13.46 -2.15 22.58
CA PHE A 128 12.44 -1.49 21.74
C PHE A 128 13.05 -0.80 20.50
N ASP A 129 12.57 -1.18 19.32
CA ASP A 129 12.93 -0.49 18.07
C ASP A 129 12.24 0.88 17.98
N SER A 130 12.96 1.90 18.35
CA SER A 130 12.47 3.28 18.36
C SER A 130 12.46 3.96 16.98
N THR A 131 12.92 3.30 15.92
CA THR A 131 13.09 3.88 14.56
C THR A 131 11.80 4.50 14.04
N PHE A 132 10.67 3.80 14.20
CA PHE A 132 9.36 4.31 13.78
C PHE A 132 8.95 5.55 14.56
N ILE A 133 9.06 5.52 15.86
CA ILE A 133 8.69 6.66 16.73
C ILE A 133 9.65 7.84 16.48
N HIS A 134 10.94 7.58 16.30
CA HIS A 134 11.94 8.61 16.01
C HIS A 134 11.60 9.40 14.73
N LYS A 135 11.17 8.72 13.69
CA LYS A 135 10.74 9.37 12.42
C LYS A 135 9.50 10.24 12.58
N ASN A 136 8.69 9.98 13.59
CA ASN A 136 7.41 10.65 13.83
C ASN A 136 7.46 11.60 15.06
N MET A 137 8.65 11.89 15.61
CA MET A 137 8.81 12.83 16.71
C MET A 137 8.53 14.27 16.26
N VAL A 138 7.76 15.00 17.08
CA VAL A 138 7.43 16.42 16.87
C VAL A 138 8.22 17.29 17.85
N GLU A 139 8.33 16.88 19.13
CA GLU A 139 8.98 17.66 20.18
C GLU A 139 9.59 16.74 21.23
N GLY A 140 10.72 17.15 21.82
CA GLY A 140 11.38 16.42 22.89
C GLY A 140 12.25 15.27 22.42
N SER A 141 12.41 14.24 23.24
CA SER A 141 13.25 13.07 22.96
C SER A 141 12.62 11.77 23.46
N ILE A 142 12.96 10.67 22.80
CA ILE A 142 12.58 9.33 23.24
C ILE A 142 13.36 9.00 24.52
N PRO A 143 12.72 8.60 25.62
CA PRO A 143 13.44 8.20 26.83
C PRO A 143 14.16 6.88 26.62
N HIS A 144 15.22 6.64 27.39
CA HIS A 144 15.78 5.30 27.50
C HIS A 144 14.80 4.45 28.30
N PHE A 145 14.15 3.51 27.63
CA PHE A 145 13.25 2.57 28.25
C PHE A 145 14.01 1.49 29.04
N SER A 146 13.45 1.04 30.17
CA SER A 146 14.07 0.07 31.04
C SER A 146 13.08 -1.00 31.49
N ASP A 147 13.58 -2.21 31.65
CA ASP A 147 12.89 -3.34 32.28
C ASP A 147 13.18 -3.49 33.79
N LYS A 148 14.18 -2.76 34.31
CA LYS A 148 14.66 -2.86 35.70
C LYS A 148 14.26 -1.68 36.59
N THR A 149 14.21 -0.49 36.02
CA THR A 149 13.92 0.75 36.75
C THR A 149 12.89 1.56 36.00
N SER A 150 12.07 2.32 36.74
CA SER A 150 11.11 3.24 36.13
C SER A 150 11.63 4.66 36.18
N GLY A 151 11.84 5.27 35.02
CA GLY A 151 12.11 6.70 34.90
C GLY A 151 10.88 7.58 35.04
N ASN A 152 9.68 7.00 35.15
CA ASN A 152 8.38 7.70 35.10
C ASN A 152 8.29 8.72 33.99
N LYS A 153 8.91 8.42 32.86
CA LYS A 153 8.85 9.21 31.64
C LYS A 153 7.74 8.67 30.73
N LEU A 154 7.06 9.59 30.07
CA LEU A 154 5.95 9.27 29.18
C LEU A 154 6.18 9.93 27.82
N LEU A 155 5.98 9.15 26.76
CA LEU A 155 5.92 9.64 25.40
C LEU A 155 4.46 9.62 24.97
N VAL A 156 3.91 10.78 24.60
CA VAL A 156 2.51 10.96 24.21
C VAL A 156 2.37 11.41 22.78
N SER A 157 1.21 11.19 22.20
CA SER A 157 0.93 11.74 20.87
C SER A 157 0.62 13.24 20.95
N LYS A 158 0.73 13.91 19.80
CA LYS A 158 0.33 15.31 19.69
C LYS A 158 -1.16 15.50 19.95
N ASN A 159 -2.01 14.58 19.51
CA ASN A 159 -3.45 14.63 19.78
C ASN A 159 -3.77 14.60 21.28
N MET A 160 -3.06 13.75 22.03
CA MET A 160 -3.20 13.71 23.51
C MET A 160 -2.65 14.99 24.15
N ALA A 161 -1.49 15.46 23.68
CA ALA A 161 -0.86 16.66 24.20
C ALA A 161 -1.73 17.90 23.96
N ASP A 162 -2.32 18.04 22.79
CA ASP A 162 -3.22 19.16 22.45
C ASP A 162 -4.51 19.12 23.30
N LYS A 163 -5.11 17.93 23.48
CA LYS A 163 -6.32 17.77 24.31
C LYS A 163 -6.10 18.07 25.79
N LEU A 164 -4.96 17.69 26.32
CA LEU A 164 -4.62 17.85 27.75
C LEU A 164 -3.74 19.08 28.01
N HIS A 165 -3.50 19.93 27.01
CA HIS A 165 -2.64 21.11 27.06
C HIS A 165 -1.24 20.84 27.60
N LEU A 166 -0.65 19.68 27.22
CA LEU A 166 0.65 19.21 27.67
C LEU A 166 1.77 19.69 26.74
N LYS A 167 2.93 19.94 27.36
CA LYS A 167 4.20 20.24 26.65
C LYS A 167 5.28 19.29 27.15
N THR A 168 6.36 19.20 26.42
CA THR A 168 7.56 18.47 26.86
C THR A 168 8.03 19.02 28.22
N GLY A 169 8.30 18.12 29.16
CA GLY A 169 8.63 18.47 30.56
C GLY A 169 7.42 18.64 31.48
N SER A 170 6.21 18.70 30.97
CA SER A 170 4.99 18.75 31.80
C SER A 170 4.89 17.52 32.71
N ARG A 171 4.38 17.74 33.92
CA ARG A 171 4.10 16.67 34.88
C ARG A 171 2.61 16.46 34.98
N LEU A 172 2.18 15.19 34.97
CA LEU A 172 0.76 14.84 35.11
C LEU A 172 0.61 13.59 35.96
N PHE A 173 -0.61 13.37 36.40
CA PHE A 173 -0.98 12.17 37.13
C PHE A 173 -1.70 11.19 36.21
N ALA A 174 -1.34 9.91 36.31
CA ALA A 174 -2.04 8.81 35.70
C ALA A 174 -2.73 7.97 36.78
N TYR A 175 -3.98 7.65 36.56
CA TYR A 175 -4.82 6.86 37.45
C TYR A 175 -5.08 5.49 36.83
N PHE A 176 -4.83 4.45 37.59
CA PHE A 176 -5.04 3.08 37.22
C PHE A 176 -6.04 2.45 38.19
N ILE A 177 -7.11 1.92 37.61
CA ILE A 177 -8.19 1.32 38.41
C ILE A 177 -8.05 -0.19 38.30
N ASP A 178 -8.00 -0.87 39.43
CA ASP A 178 -8.02 -2.31 39.52
C ASP A 178 -8.92 -2.79 40.66
N TYR A 179 -9.02 -4.09 40.87
CA TYR A 179 -9.84 -4.68 41.96
C TYR A 179 -9.39 -4.28 43.35
N THR A 180 -8.15 -3.81 43.49
CA THR A 180 -7.58 -3.40 44.78
C THR A 180 -7.77 -1.90 45.05
N GLY A 181 -8.33 -1.16 44.08
CA GLY A 181 -8.59 0.27 44.21
C GLY A 181 -7.94 1.09 43.10
N VAL A 182 -7.77 2.39 43.38
CA VAL A 182 -7.18 3.34 42.42
C VAL A 182 -5.71 3.57 42.78
N ARG A 183 -4.82 3.26 41.87
CA ARG A 183 -3.39 3.56 41.98
C ARG A 183 -3.08 4.82 41.19
N MET A 184 -2.36 5.75 41.80
CA MET A 184 -1.94 6.99 41.17
C MET A 184 -0.43 6.98 40.95
N ARG A 185 0.02 7.41 39.74
CA ARG A 185 1.43 7.66 39.46
C ARG A 185 1.62 8.98 38.75
N ARG A 186 2.72 9.62 39.09
CA ARG A 186 3.14 10.86 38.43
C ARG A 186 4.13 10.53 37.33
N PHE A 187 3.84 11.05 36.12
CA PHE A 187 4.71 10.95 34.98
C PHE A 187 5.18 12.32 34.50
N THR A 188 6.33 12.34 33.78
CA THR A 188 6.85 13.53 33.12
C THR A 188 6.89 13.25 31.62
N ILE A 189 6.36 14.17 30.83
CA ILE A 189 6.38 14.08 29.36
C ILE A 189 7.81 14.27 28.87
N SER A 190 8.37 13.24 28.21
CA SER A 190 9.72 13.30 27.63
C SER A 190 9.73 13.74 26.18
N GLY A 191 8.64 13.47 25.44
CA GLY A 191 8.49 13.86 24.06
C GLY A 191 7.06 13.67 23.54
N ILE A 192 6.84 14.26 22.40
CA ILE A 192 5.54 14.26 21.70
C ILE A 192 5.77 13.73 20.29
N TYR A 193 5.00 12.72 19.90
CA TYR A 193 5.04 12.12 18.57
C TYR A 193 3.73 12.34 17.80
N GLN A 194 3.76 12.25 16.47
CA GLN A 194 2.56 12.32 15.63
C GLN A 194 2.71 11.40 14.42
N THR A 195 1.90 10.35 14.37
CA THR A 195 1.93 9.39 13.26
C THR A 195 0.81 9.62 12.24
N ASN A 196 -0.18 10.42 12.60
CA ASN A 196 -1.43 10.62 11.86
C ASN A 196 -2.30 9.34 11.77
N LEU A 197 -2.00 8.30 12.54
CA LEU A 197 -2.87 7.15 12.72
C LEU A 197 -3.79 7.42 13.90
N THR A 198 -4.88 8.15 13.65
CA THR A 198 -5.73 8.77 14.67
C THR A 198 -6.20 7.80 15.75
N GLN A 199 -6.51 6.55 15.39
CA GLN A 199 -6.92 5.52 16.32
C GLN A 199 -5.85 5.23 17.38
N TYR A 200 -4.58 5.14 16.98
CA TYR A 200 -3.44 4.88 17.85
C TYR A 200 -2.97 6.15 18.55
N ASP A 201 -2.90 7.27 17.80
CA ASP A 201 -2.48 8.57 18.33
C ASP A 201 -3.44 9.08 19.44
N ASN A 202 -4.71 8.67 19.44
CA ASN A 202 -5.66 9.02 20.50
C ASN A 202 -5.63 8.07 21.71
N THR A 203 -4.95 6.92 21.58
CA THR A 203 -5.11 5.84 22.56
C THR A 203 -3.78 5.42 23.20
N ILE A 204 -2.68 5.34 22.45
CA ILE A 204 -1.42 4.74 22.93
C ILE A 204 -0.45 5.81 23.42
N CYS A 205 0.11 5.59 24.60
CA CYS A 205 1.29 6.31 25.11
C CYS A 205 2.37 5.30 25.51
N PHE A 206 3.65 5.67 25.37
CA PHE A 206 4.77 4.76 25.65
C PHE A 206 5.46 5.12 26.95
N THR A 207 5.85 4.09 27.72
CA THR A 207 6.59 4.21 28.98
C THR A 207 7.49 3.00 29.20
N ASP A 208 8.22 2.96 30.30
CA ASP A 208 9.06 1.82 30.67
C ASP A 208 8.24 0.54 30.89
N LEU A 209 8.75 -0.60 30.40
CA LEU A 209 8.18 -1.92 30.67
C LEU A 209 8.06 -2.19 32.16
N HIS A 210 9.12 -1.86 32.94
CA HIS A 210 9.12 -1.99 34.41
C HIS A 210 7.96 -1.21 35.07
N ALA A 211 7.65 -0.01 34.57
CA ALA A 211 6.56 0.80 35.11
C ALA A 211 5.21 0.09 34.98
N VAL A 212 4.96 -0.48 33.81
CA VAL A 212 3.70 -1.19 33.48
C VAL A 212 3.65 -2.55 34.20
N ALA A 213 4.74 -3.32 34.21
CA ALA A 213 4.81 -4.59 34.92
C ALA A 213 4.53 -4.40 36.44
N LYS A 214 5.12 -3.38 37.06
CA LYS A 214 4.86 -3.05 38.48
C LYS A 214 3.42 -2.61 38.73
N LEU A 215 2.80 -1.89 37.80
CA LEU A 215 1.38 -1.51 37.90
C LEU A 215 0.47 -2.73 37.79
N ASN A 216 0.85 -3.73 36.99
CA ASN A 216 0.13 -4.98 36.83
C ASN A 216 0.43 -5.98 37.96
N GLY A 217 1.41 -5.71 38.83
CA GLY A 217 1.84 -6.61 39.88
C GLY A 217 2.58 -7.86 39.37
N TRP A 218 3.26 -7.75 38.23
CA TRP A 218 3.95 -8.86 37.58
C TRP A 218 5.39 -9.02 38.10
N PRO A 219 5.91 -10.25 38.18
CA PRO A 219 7.32 -10.50 38.41
C PRO A 219 8.19 -10.02 37.24
N ALA A 220 9.52 -9.98 37.45
CA ALA A 220 10.45 -9.38 36.51
C ALA A 220 10.68 -10.20 35.22
N ASP A 221 10.39 -11.50 35.27
CA ASP A 221 10.54 -12.45 34.14
C ASP A 221 9.29 -12.54 33.26
N VAL A 222 8.29 -11.72 33.54
CA VAL A 222 6.96 -11.78 32.92
C VAL A 222 6.66 -10.46 32.21
N ALA A 223 6.06 -10.57 31.03
CA ALA A 223 5.57 -9.45 30.24
C ALA A 223 4.17 -9.72 29.69
N GLY A 224 3.56 -8.73 29.06
CA GLY A 224 2.29 -8.92 28.34
C GLY A 224 2.43 -9.81 27.11
N GLY A 225 3.65 -9.87 26.56
CA GLY A 225 4.00 -10.66 25.40
C GLY A 225 5.27 -10.17 24.71
N ALA A 226 5.53 -10.73 23.53
CA ALA A 226 6.59 -10.32 22.63
C ALA A 226 6.02 -9.89 21.27
N GLU A 227 6.63 -8.89 20.69
CA GLU A 227 6.37 -8.39 19.35
C GLU A 227 7.52 -8.78 18.43
N LEU A 228 7.19 -9.41 17.29
CA LEU A 228 8.16 -9.88 16.31
C LEU A 228 8.10 -9.02 15.05
N THR A 229 9.22 -8.46 14.65
CA THR A 229 9.40 -7.80 13.36
C THR A 229 10.05 -8.78 12.39
N ILE A 230 9.49 -8.92 11.19
CA ILE A 230 10.01 -9.81 10.14
C ILE A 230 10.72 -9.03 9.04
N ASN A 231 11.55 -9.72 8.25
CA ASN A 231 12.32 -9.11 7.17
C ASN A 231 11.45 -8.69 5.98
N ASN A 232 10.48 -9.53 5.60
CA ASN A 232 9.61 -9.30 4.45
C ASN A 232 8.16 -9.62 4.82
N PHE A 233 7.27 -8.63 4.63
CA PHE A 233 5.84 -8.78 4.91
C PHE A 233 5.16 -9.89 4.10
N GLU A 234 5.64 -10.17 2.89
CA GLU A 234 5.10 -11.25 2.05
C GLU A 234 5.28 -12.65 2.68
N GLN A 235 6.28 -12.80 3.56
CA GLN A 235 6.55 -14.03 4.29
C GLN A 235 5.82 -14.11 5.63
N LEU A 236 4.90 -13.17 5.92
CA LEU A 236 4.21 -13.09 7.20
C LEU A 236 3.53 -14.41 7.56
N ASP A 237 2.77 -14.97 6.62
CA ASP A 237 1.98 -16.19 6.86
C ASP A 237 2.87 -17.44 7.04
N ASP A 238 4.05 -17.47 6.40
CA ASP A 238 5.01 -18.58 6.56
C ASP A 238 5.76 -18.52 7.90
N VAL A 239 6.18 -17.29 8.29
CA VAL A 239 6.80 -17.05 9.60
C VAL A 239 5.80 -17.33 10.72
N GLU A 240 4.54 -16.92 10.58
CA GLU A 240 3.49 -17.21 11.53
C GLU A 240 3.29 -18.71 11.73
N ARG A 241 3.21 -19.49 10.65
CA ARG A 241 3.13 -20.98 10.75
C ARG A 241 4.27 -21.56 11.56
N THR A 242 5.48 -21.00 11.40
CA THR A 242 6.65 -21.44 12.17
C THR A 242 6.54 -21.06 13.65
N VAL A 243 6.04 -19.84 13.95
CA VAL A 243 5.76 -19.42 15.33
C VAL A 243 4.69 -20.32 15.96
N ILE A 244 3.59 -20.59 15.26
CA ILE A 244 2.53 -21.49 15.71
C ILE A 244 3.09 -22.88 16.03
N ALA A 245 3.93 -23.42 15.16
CA ALA A 245 4.49 -24.77 15.36
C ALA A 245 5.46 -24.87 16.55
N LYS A 246 6.22 -23.78 16.84
CA LYS A 246 7.25 -23.80 17.88
C LYS A 246 6.78 -23.29 19.24
N VAL A 247 5.83 -22.37 19.26
CA VAL A 247 5.49 -21.60 20.46
C VAL A 247 4.03 -21.77 20.87
N ASN A 248 3.08 -21.74 19.92
CA ASN A 248 1.67 -21.86 20.28
C ASN A 248 1.35 -23.18 20.96
N ARG A 249 0.43 -23.12 21.91
CA ARG A 249 0.01 -24.25 22.75
C ARG A 249 1.09 -24.80 23.69
N THR A 250 2.27 -24.18 23.74
CA THR A 250 3.19 -24.43 24.84
C THR A 250 2.74 -23.63 26.06
N THR A 251 3.03 -24.14 27.25
CA THR A 251 2.72 -23.47 28.51
C THR A 251 3.99 -22.97 29.16
N ASP A 252 3.89 -21.78 29.77
CA ASP A 252 4.97 -21.23 30.57
C ASP A 252 5.04 -21.90 31.98
N HIS A 253 6.02 -21.50 32.78
CA HIS A 253 6.19 -22.00 34.16
C HIS A 253 4.98 -21.68 35.04
N TYR A 254 4.20 -20.66 34.71
CA TYR A 254 3.02 -20.24 35.46
C TYR A 254 1.73 -20.89 34.96
N GLY A 255 1.81 -21.79 33.97
CA GLY A 255 0.67 -22.49 33.38
C GLY A 255 -0.14 -21.67 32.37
N ASN A 256 0.38 -20.54 31.90
CA ASN A 256 -0.26 -19.73 30.87
C ASN A 256 0.11 -20.26 29.47
N THR A 257 -0.85 -20.31 28.55
CA THR A 257 -0.64 -20.88 27.22
C THR A 257 -0.31 -19.77 26.23
N PHE A 258 0.78 -19.95 25.48
CA PHE A 258 1.16 -19.05 24.42
C PHE A 258 0.27 -19.17 23.20
N ALA A 259 -0.01 -18.03 22.58
CA ALA A 259 -0.63 -17.92 21.28
C ALA A 259 0.03 -16.79 20.48
N SER A 260 -0.15 -16.82 19.17
CA SER A 260 0.31 -15.75 18.29
C SER A 260 -0.84 -15.20 17.46
N LYS A 261 -0.75 -13.94 17.10
CA LYS A 261 -1.60 -13.26 16.13
C LYS A 261 -0.77 -12.39 15.20
N THR A 262 -1.11 -12.42 13.93
CA THR A 262 -0.55 -11.49 12.95
C THR A 262 -1.14 -10.09 13.13
N ILE A 263 -0.44 -9.10 12.61
CA ILE A 263 -0.94 -7.71 12.58
C ILE A 263 -2.25 -7.58 11.79
N LYS A 264 -2.49 -8.47 10.80
CA LYS A 264 -3.76 -8.55 10.06
C LYS A 264 -4.93 -8.92 10.99
N GLU A 265 -4.70 -9.79 11.97
CA GLU A 265 -5.69 -10.24 12.94
C GLU A 265 -5.82 -9.28 14.13
N VAL A 266 -4.74 -8.56 14.48
CA VAL A 266 -4.76 -7.53 15.54
C VAL A 266 -5.51 -6.28 15.09
N SER A 267 -5.40 -5.91 13.82
CA SER A 267 -6.02 -4.71 13.23
C SER A 267 -6.86 -5.04 11.99
N PRO A 268 -7.87 -5.92 12.08
CA PRO A 268 -8.57 -6.45 10.92
C PRO A 268 -9.32 -5.35 10.14
N GLN A 269 -9.80 -4.32 10.80
CA GLN A 269 -10.52 -3.22 10.16
C GLN A 269 -9.63 -2.46 9.18
N ILE A 270 -8.38 -2.17 9.56
CA ILE A 270 -7.42 -1.44 8.71
C ILE A 270 -7.04 -2.31 7.51
N PHE A 271 -6.73 -3.59 7.74
CA PHE A 271 -6.35 -4.50 6.64
C PHE A 271 -7.51 -4.81 5.70
N SER A 272 -8.74 -4.93 6.20
CA SER A 272 -9.94 -5.04 5.35
C SER A 272 -10.14 -3.79 4.49
N TRP A 273 -9.94 -2.61 5.06
CA TRP A 273 -10.00 -1.36 4.30
C TRP A 273 -8.90 -1.28 3.22
N LEU A 274 -7.66 -1.71 3.54
CA LEU A 274 -6.57 -1.79 2.56
C LEU A 274 -6.91 -2.76 1.42
N SER A 275 -7.52 -3.90 1.70
CA SER A 275 -7.94 -4.85 0.66
C SER A 275 -9.04 -4.29 -0.26
N LEU A 276 -9.93 -3.43 0.26
CA LEU A 276 -10.90 -2.71 -0.56
C LEU A 276 -10.23 -1.69 -1.49
N LEU A 277 -9.14 -1.05 -1.06
CA LEU A 277 -8.36 -0.17 -1.94
C LEU A 277 -7.74 -0.95 -3.10
N ASP A 278 -7.21 -2.14 -2.85
CA ASP A 278 -6.69 -3.00 -3.91
C ASP A 278 -7.77 -3.38 -4.92
N LEU A 279 -8.95 -3.74 -4.45
CA LEU A 279 -10.10 -4.03 -5.33
C LEU A 279 -10.44 -2.81 -6.20
N ASN A 280 -10.46 -1.61 -5.64
CA ASN A 280 -10.72 -0.39 -6.39
C ASN A 280 -9.67 -0.15 -7.48
N VAL A 281 -8.38 -0.38 -7.19
CA VAL A 281 -7.31 -0.29 -8.21
C VAL A 281 -7.56 -1.28 -9.34
N TRP A 282 -7.91 -2.54 -9.05
CA TRP A 282 -8.24 -3.54 -10.06
C TRP A 282 -9.44 -3.15 -10.92
N ILE A 283 -10.48 -2.59 -10.33
CA ILE A 283 -11.66 -2.08 -11.05
C ILE A 283 -11.25 -0.94 -12.00
N ILE A 284 -10.44 0.01 -11.53
CA ILE A 284 -9.94 1.11 -12.36
C ILE A 284 -9.11 0.57 -13.53
N LEU A 285 -8.22 -0.39 -13.27
CA LEU A 285 -7.42 -1.02 -14.33
C LEU A 285 -8.30 -1.69 -15.39
N ALA A 286 -9.32 -2.44 -14.96
CA ALA A 286 -10.25 -3.10 -15.88
C ALA A 286 -11.04 -2.09 -16.73
N ILE A 287 -11.56 -1.03 -16.13
CA ILE A 287 -12.30 0.03 -16.83
C ILE A 287 -11.39 0.74 -17.83
N MET A 288 -10.16 1.14 -17.42
CA MET A 288 -9.22 1.82 -18.29
C MET A 288 -8.77 0.94 -19.46
N MET A 289 -8.62 -0.36 -19.23
CA MET A 289 -8.33 -1.33 -20.28
C MET A 289 -9.48 -1.43 -21.30
N CYS A 290 -10.73 -1.44 -20.82
CA CYS A 290 -11.90 -1.41 -21.71
C CYS A 290 -11.99 -0.11 -22.50
N VAL A 291 -11.73 1.04 -21.89
CA VAL A 291 -11.72 2.35 -22.57
C VAL A 291 -10.63 2.38 -23.66
N ALA A 292 -9.43 1.93 -23.36
CA ALA A 292 -8.34 1.83 -24.32
C ALA A 292 -8.73 0.91 -25.51
N ALA A 293 -9.34 -0.24 -25.22
CA ALA A 293 -9.81 -1.19 -26.21
C ALA A 293 -10.85 -0.57 -27.16
N VAL A 294 -11.90 0.05 -26.62
CA VAL A 294 -12.98 0.71 -27.41
C VAL A 294 -12.42 1.85 -28.25
N THR A 295 -11.52 2.65 -27.70
CA THR A 295 -10.88 3.77 -28.40
C THR A 295 -10.04 3.26 -29.58
N MET A 296 -9.32 2.15 -29.40
CA MET A 296 -8.54 1.52 -30.46
C MET A 296 -9.40 0.89 -31.55
N ILE A 297 -10.51 0.23 -31.20
CA ILE A 297 -11.49 -0.29 -32.15
C ILE A 297 -12.00 0.85 -33.04
N SER A 298 -12.48 1.93 -32.42
CA SER A 298 -13.02 3.09 -33.12
C SER A 298 -11.99 3.73 -34.04
N GLY A 299 -10.76 3.92 -33.53
CA GLY A 299 -9.66 4.45 -34.31
C GLY A 299 -9.30 3.58 -35.53
N LEU A 300 -9.22 2.24 -35.36
CA LEU A 300 -8.93 1.33 -36.46
C LEU A 300 -10.07 1.31 -37.50
N LEU A 301 -11.33 1.29 -37.05
CA LEU A 301 -12.48 1.33 -37.96
C LEU A 301 -12.47 2.57 -38.86
N ILE A 302 -12.23 3.75 -38.28
CA ILE A 302 -12.13 5.01 -39.04
C ILE A 302 -11.03 4.92 -40.07
N ILE A 303 -9.86 4.40 -39.70
CA ILE A 303 -8.71 4.26 -40.62
C ILE A 303 -9.00 3.25 -41.71
N ILE A 304 -9.65 2.12 -41.43
CA ILE A 304 -10.03 1.13 -42.43
C ILE A 304 -10.99 1.75 -43.45
N LEU A 305 -12.00 2.47 -42.99
CA LEU A 305 -13.00 3.12 -43.84
C LEU A 305 -12.38 4.17 -44.74
N GLU A 306 -11.46 4.99 -44.25
CA GLU A 306 -10.76 6.02 -45.02
C GLU A 306 -9.79 5.43 -46.05
N ARG A 307 -9.20 4.25 -45.79
CA ARG A 307 -8.25 3.59 -46.68
C ARG A 307 -8.88 2.49 -47.53
N THR A 308 -10.21 2.49 -47.69
CA THR A 308 -10.96 1.46 -48.42
C THR A 308 -10.51 1.36 -49.89
N GLN A 309 -10.25 2.49 -50.54
CA GLN A 309 -9.75 2.49 -51.95
C GLN A 309 -8.35 1.84 -52.05
N MET A 310 -7.44 2.16 -51.11
CA MET A 310 -6.11 1.53 -51.07
C MET A 310 -6.22 0.02 -50.83
N ILE A 311 -7.11 -0.41 -49.95
CA ILE A 311 -7.37 -1.83 -49.67
C ILE A 311 -7.90 -2.52 -50.93
N GLY A 312 -8.84 -1.89 -51.65
CA GLY A 312 -9.37 -2.39 -52.91
C GLY A 312 -8.28 -2.56 -53.98
N LEU A 313 -7.40 -1.56 -54.13
CA LEU A 313 -6.27 -1.62 -55.04
C LEU A 313 -5.29 -2.75 -54.71
N LEU A 314 -4.90 -2.89 -53.44
CA LEU A 314 -4.02 -3.97 -52.99
C LEU A 314 -4.62 -5.35 -53.27
N LYS A 315 -5.92 -5.53 -53.07
CA LYS A 315 -6.62 -6.79 -53.39
C LYS A 315 -6.71 -7.02 -54.88
N ALA A 316 -6.93 -6.00 -55.71
CA ALA A 316 -6.92 -6.10 -57.17
C ALA A 316 -5.55 -6.50 -57.72
N LEU A 317 -4.45 -6.08 -57.07
CA LEU A 317 -3.09 -6.49 -57.35
C LEU A 317 -2.72 -7.90 -56.82
N GLY A 318 -3.71 -8.61 -56.22
CA GLY A 318 -3.51 -9.99 -55.75
C GLY A 318 -3.11 -10.13 -54.28
N ALA A 319 -3.14 -9.07 -53.49
CA ALA A 319 -2.87 -9.19 -52.06
C ALA A 319 -3.99 -9.97 -51.36
N GLY A 320 -3.62 -11.03 -50.67
CA GLY A 320 -4.56 -11.83 -49.84
C GLY A 320 -5.07 -11.07 -48.63
N ASN A 321 -6.28 -11.45 -48.13
CA ASN A 321 -6.89 -10.86 -46.97
C ASN A 321 -5.98 -10.86 -45.73
N ALA A 322 -5.18 -11.93 -45.54
CA ALA A 322 -4.24 -12.05 -44.44
C ALA A 322 -3.14 -10.96 -44.48
N THR A 323 -2.59 -10.70 -45.69
CA THR A 323 -1.55 -9.68 -45.89
C THR A 323 -2.06 -8.28 -45.54
N VAL A 324 -3.26 -7.95 -46.02
CA VAL A 324 -3.88 -6.65 -45.72
C VAL A 324 -4.17 -6.53 -44.20
N ARG A 325 -4.74 -7.58 -43.58
CA ARG A 325 -5.02 -7.60 -42.17
C ARG A 325 -3.76 -7.41 -41.31
N HIS A 326 -2.67 -8.14 -41.60
CA HIS A 326 -1.40 -7.97 -40.90
C HIS A 326 -0.81 -6.56 -41.08
N THR A 327 -1.01 -5.92 -42.24
CA THR A 327 -0.59 -4.53 -42.44
C THR A 327 -1.28 -3.57 -41.49
N PHE A 328 -2.60 -3.67 -41.30
CA PHE A 328 -3.31 -2.83 -40.38
C PHE A 328 -3.04 -3.17 -38.88
N MET A 329 -2.75 -4.43 -38.56
CA MET A 329 -2.29 -4.80 -37.23
C MET A 329 -0.93 -4.17 -36.88
N TRP A 330 0.04 -4.21 -37.81
CA TRP A 330 1.32 -3.52 -37.63
C TRP A 330 1.16 -2.00 -37.51
N PHE A 331 0.30 -1.43 -38.34
CA PHE A 331 -0.02 -0.01 -38.26
C PHE A 331 -0.60 0.38 -36.88
N SER A 332 -1.53 -0.43 -36.35
CA SER A 332 -2.09 -0.22 -35.01
C SER A 332 -1.04 -0.40 -33.90
N ALA A 333 -0.12 -1.36 -34.06
CA ALA A 333 0.98 -1.54 -33.12
C ALA A 333 1.87 -0.29 -33.02
N PHE A 334 2.13 0.43 -34.11
CA PHE A 334 2.84 1.70 -34.08
C PHE A 334 2.07 2.80 -33.32
N ILE A 335 0.75 2.87 -33.51
CA ILE A 335 -0.10 3.83 -32.77
C ILE A 335 -0.09 3.54 -31.30
N ILE A 336 -0.27 2.26 -30.92
CA ILE A 336 -0.25 1.80 -29.53
C ILE A 336 1.11 2.11 -28.89
N SER A 337 2.22 1.74 -29.55
CA SER A 337 3.58 1.99 -29.02
C SER A 337 3.83 3.46 -28.73
N ARG A 338 3.35 4.35 -29.63
CA ARG A 338 3.43 5.79 -29.42
C ARG A 338 2.53 6.28 -28.28
N GLY A 339 1.32 5.69 -28.15
CA GLY A 339 0.42 5.93 -27.02
C GLY A 339 1.03 5.50 -25.70
N LEU A 340 1.65 4.31 -25.66
CA LEU A 340 2.36 3.82 -24.48
C LEU A 340 3.53 4.73 -24.09
N LEU A 341 4.31 5.20 -25.06
CA LEU A 341 5.42 6.13 -24.78
C LEU A 341 4.92 7.42 -24.11
N TRP A 342 3.91 8.05 -24.69
CA TRP A 342 3.32 9.27 -24.09
C TRP A 342 2.61 8.99 -22.78
N GLY A 343 1.93 7.84 -22.66
CA GLY A 343 1.29 7.40 -21.41
C GLY A 343 2.29 7.22 -20.27
N ASN A 344 3.46 6.64 -20.55
CA ASN A 344 4.54 6.52 -19.58
C ASN A 344 5.10 7.90 -19.19
N ILE A 345 5.37 8.78 -20.15
CA ILE A 345 5.90 10.13 -19.88
C ILE A 345 4.93 10.91 -18.98
N VAL A 346 3.65 10.91 -19.32
CA VAL A 346 2.63 11.64 -18.55
C VAL A 346 2.37 10.97 -17.21
N GLY A 347 2.17 9.64 -17.17
CA GLY A 347 1.86 8.91 -15.96
C GLY A 347 3.00 8.98 -14.93
N LEU A 348 4.22 8.63 -15.34
CA LEU A 348 5.39 8.72 -14.46
C LEU A 348 5.74 10.17 -14.11
N GLY A 349 5.51 11.12 -15.03
CA GLY A 349 5.68 12.55 -14.77
C GLY A 349 4.75 13.05 -13.68
N LEU A 350 3.47 12.67 -13.69
CA LEU A 350 2.49 13.02 -12.65
C LEU A 350 2.86 12.39 -11.30
N VAL A 351 3.27 11.13 -11.29
CA VAL A 351 3.72 10.44 -10.07
C VAL A 351 4.97 11.10 -9.50
N ALA A 352 5.96 11.43 -10.35
CA ALA A 352 7.16 12.14 -9.92
C ALA A 352 6.84 13.55 -9.39
N LEU A 353 5.94 14.27 -10.04
CA LEU A 353 5.47 15.57 -9.59
C LEU A 353 4.85 15.47 -8.19
N GLN A 354 3.95 14.51 -7.98
CA GLN A 354 3.33 14.27 -6.67
C GLN A 354 4.38 13.90 -5.60
N TYR A 355 5.33 13.02 -5.95
CA TYR A 355 6.39 12.59 -5.03
C TYR A 355 7.26 13.77 -4.54
N VAL A 356 7.63 14.68 -5.43
CA VAL A 356 8.50 15.83 -5.11
C VAL A 356 7.73 16.96 -4.43
N THR A 357 6.51 17.26 -4.90
CA THR A 357 5.77 18.47 -4.46
C THR A 357 4.75 18.19 -3.35
N GLY A 358 4.26 16.93 -3.22
CA GLY A 358 3.17 16.61 -2.31
C GLY A 358 1.91 17.46 -2.56
N LEU A 359 1.62 17.78 -3.84
CA LEU A 359 0.58 18.72 -4.27
C LEU A 359 -0.80 18.32 -3.76
N VAL A 360 -1.11 17.03 -3.85
CA VAL A 360 -2.37 16.49 -3.38
C VAL A 360 -2.24 16.14 -1.92
N LYS A 361 -2.85 16.97 -1.07
CA LYS A 361 -2.92 16.78 0.38
C LYS A 361 -4.19 16.02 0.74
N LEU A 362 -4.10 15.20 1.76
CA LEU A 362 -5.21 14.45 2.34
C LEU A 362 -5.43 14.89 3.77
N ASP A 363 -6.66 14.72 4.25
CA ASP A 363 -6.96 14.89 5.67
C ASP A 363 -6.43 13.69 6.46
N PRO A 364 -5.45 13.90 7.38
CA PRO A 364 -4.87 12.82 8.16
C PRO A 364 -5.86 12.09 9.06
N ALA A 365 -6.94 12.76 9.48
CA ALA A 365 -7.95 12.17 10.34
C ALA A 365 -8.75 11.07 9.63
N THR A 366 -8.96 11.24 8.32
CA THR A 366 -9.74 10.30 7.49
C THR A 366 -8.87 9.28 6.77
N TYR A 367 -7.73 9.72 6.23
CA TYR A 367 -6.89 8.90 5.34
C TYR A 367 -5.58 8.41 5.99
N TYR A 368 -5.32 8.76 7.24
CA TYR A 368 -4.13 8.38 8.01
C TYR A 368 -2.79 8.89 7.44
N VAL A 369 -2.82 9.67 6.36
CA VAL A 369 -1.67 10.26 5.68
C VAL A 369 -1.96 11.72 5.33
N SER A 370 -0.95 12.60 5.44
CA SER A 370 -1.09 14.04 5.17
C SER A 370 -1.00 14.40 3.69
N THR A 371 -0.38 13.56 2.88
CA THR A 371 -0.24 13.72 1.43
C THR A 371 -0.47 12.37 0.77
N VAL A 372 -0.94 12.37 -0.49
CA VAL A 372 -1.07 11.11 -1.24
C VAL A 372 0.30 10.48 -1.42
N PRO A 373 0.60 9.36 -0.74
CA PRO A 373 1.84 8.66 -0.94
C PRO A 373 1.81 7.96 -2.30
N VAL A 374 2.91 8.03 -3.01
CA VAL A 374 3.08 7.39 -4.32
C VAL A 374 4.34 6.53 -4.31
N GLU A 375 4.23 5.34 -4.87
CA GLU A 375 5.35 4.42 -4.99
C GLU A 375 5.43 3.87 -6.42
N VAL A 376 6.60 3.97 -7.03
CA VAL A 376 6.83 3.45 -8.38
C VAL A 376 7.53 2.10 -8.28
N ASN A 377 6.82 1.05 -8.66
CA ASN A 377 7.42 -0.26 -8.84
C ASN A 377 7.58 -0.53 -10.34
N LEU A 378 8.82 -0.62 -10.80
CA LEU A 378 9.15 -0.79 -12.20
C LEU A 378 8.53 -2.06 -12.81
N LEU A 379 8.40 -3.14 -12.03
CA LEU A 379 7.78 -4.38 -12.47
C LEU A 379 6.32 -4.15 -12.88
N TYR A 380 5.54 -3.45 -12.04
CA TYR A 380 4.13 -3.15 -12.36
C TYR A 380 4.01 -2.23 -13.59
N VAL A 381 4.89 -1.24 -13.74
CA VAL A 381 4.90 -0.37 -14.93
C VAL A 381 5.15 -1.20 -16.19
N VAL A 382 6.11 -2.11 -16.17
CA VAL A 382 6.39 -3.01 -17.31
C VAL A 382 5.19 -3.93 -17.59
N LEU A 383 4.59 -4.53 -16.56
CA LEU A 383 3.40 -5.39 -16.70
C LEU A 383 2.21 -4.63 -17.29
N LEU A 384 1.96 -3.38 -16.86
CA LEU A 384 0.92 -2.53 -17.42
C LEU A 384 1.15 -2.24 -18.91
N ASN A 385 2.40 -1.94 -19.30
CA ASN A 385 2.77 -1.71 -20.70
C ASN A 385 2.53 -2.96 -21.55
N ILE A 386 3.02 -4.11 -21.11
CA ILE A 386 2.86 -5.39 -21.83
C ILE A 386 1.38 -5.77 -21.88
N GLY A 387 0.66 -5.68 -20.76
CA GLY A 387 -0.75 -5.99 -20.70
C GLY A 387 -1.60 -5.11 -21.62
N THR A 388 -1.36 -3.80 -21.61
CA THR A 388 -2.05 -2.85 -22.51
C THR A 388 -1.74 -3.16 -23.98
N LEU A 389 -0.48 -3.45 -24.32
CA LEU A 389 -0.09 -3.81 -25.68
C LEU A 389 -0.81 -5.09 -26.14
N ILE A 390 -0.74 -6.16 -25.35
CA ILE A 390 -1.35 -7.45 -25.69
C ILE A 390 -2.86 -7.33 -25.85
N ILE A 391 -3.54 -6.73 -24.88
CA ILE A 391 -5.01 -6.60 -24.89
C ILE A 391 -5.45 -5.70 -26.07
N SER A 392 -4.75 -4.58 -26.30
CA SER A 392 -5.06 -3.70 -27.43
C SER A 392 -4.89 -4.40 -28.76
N LEU A 393 -3.84 -5.19 -28.95
CA LEU A 393 -3.64 -5.97 -30.18
C LEU A 393 -4.69 -7.09 -30.33
N PHE A 394 -5.02 -7.77 -29.24
CA PHE A 394 -6.01 -8.84 -29.26
C PHE A 394 -7.40 -8.31 -29.65
N VAL A 395 -7.81 -7.19 -29.06
CA VAL A 395 -9.11 -6.56 -29.33
C VAL A 395 -9.24 -6.10 -30.79
N LEU A 396 -8.13 -5.72 -31.44
CA LEU A 396 -8.11 -5.30 -32.85
C LEU A 396 -8.30 -6.45 -33.84
N ILE A 397 -8.24 -7.70 -33.42
CA ILE A 397 -8.53 -8.86 -34.28
C ILE A 397 -9.96 -8.78 -34.81
N ALA A 398 -10.94 -8.46 -33.96
CA ALA A 398 -12.35 -8.41 -34.34
C ALA A 398 -12.63 -7.38 -35.48
N PRO A 399 -12.29 -6.07 -35.36
CA PRO A 399 -12.49 -5.12 -36.45
C PRO A 399 -11.64 -5.42 -37.69
N SER A 400 -10.52 -6.10 -37.56
CA SER A 400 -9.69 -6.47 -38.69
C SER A 400 -10.38 -7.47 -39.65
N TYR A 401 -11.36 -8.22 -39.18
CA TYR A 401 -12.18 -9.09 -40.06
C TYR A 401 -13.06 -8.31 -41.02
N LEU A 402 -13.45 -7.08 -40.73
CA LEU A 402 -14.19 -6.22 -41.66
C LEU A 402 -13.44 -5.99 -42.98
N ILE A 403 -12.09 -6.01 -42.94
CA ILE A 403 -11.25 -5.90 -44.13
C ILE A 403 -11.54 -7.02 -45.14
N SER A 404 -11.92 -8.22 -44.70
CA SER A 404 -12.23 -9.34 -45.59
C SER A 404 -13.49 -9.11 -46.40
N HIS A 405 -14.43 -8.31 -45.93
CA HIS A 405 -15.72 -8.03 -46.60
C HIS A 405 -15.64 -6.87 -47.61
N ILE A 406 -14.52 -6.18 -47.70
CA ILE A 406 -14.30 -5.13 -48.71
C ILE A 406 -14.05 -5.77 -50.05
N HIS A 407 -15.00 -5.60 -51.02
CA HIS A 407 -14.94 -6.15 -52.36
C HIS A 407 -14.28 -5.14 -53.31
N PRO A 408 -13.26 -5.52 -54.09
CA PRO A 408 -12.56 -4.62 -55.01
C PRO A 408 -13.49 -3.92 -56.04
N ALA A 409 -14.48 -4.66 -56.56
CA ALA A 409 -15.39 -4.15 -57.56
C ALA A 409 -16.27 -2.98 -57.10
N LYS A 410 -16.65 -2.93 -55.80
CA LYS A 410 -17.48 -1.84 -55.25
C LYS A 410 -16.68 -0.61 -54.87
N THR A 411 -15.39 -0.77 -54.62
CA THR A 411 -14.51 0.35 -54.17
C THR A 411 -13.91 1.16 -55.30
N MET A 412 -13.89 0.62 -56.51
CA MET A 412 -13.41 1.33 -57.73
C MET A 412 -14.53 2.03 -58.52
N SER A 413 -15.79 1.86 -58.17
CA SER A 413 -16.98 2.38 -58.84
C SER A 413 -17.51 3.69 -58.28
N TYR A 414 -16.83 4.29 -57.33
CA TYR A 414 -17.20 5.61 -56.78
C TYR A 414 -16.29 6.70 -57.33
N GLU A 415 -16.67 7.28 -58.42
CA GLU A 415 -16.47 8.67 -58.80
C GLU A 415 -17.75 9.43 -58.63
#